data_8361d5e999c40cb292ad906b47f5cc4a
#
_entry.id   8361d5e999c40cb292ad906b47f5cc4a
#
_cell.length_a   1.000
_cell.length_b   1.000
_cell.length_c   1.000
_cell.angle_alpha   90.00
_cell.angle_beta   90.00
_cell.angle_gamma   90.00
#
_symmetry.space_group_name_H-M   'P 1'
#
loop_
_entity.id
_entity.type
_entity.pdbx_description
1 polymer ?
#
loop_
_entity_poly.entity_id
_entity_poly.type
_entity_poly.pdbx_seq_one_letter_code
_entity_poly.pdbx_strand_id
1 'polypeptide(L)'
;VRAVIIQEFGDPSGMAVIDTASPTPAPGQVLIETEAIGVGGVDAVIRRGAVPGLGFSEGLIPGSEIAGTVTAVGAGEDQSWVGRRVWAFTGTGGGYAEQAVAQIDKVTELPAGLSANDAVTLGGSATVAHFALAHAHFSPGESLLVRGAAGSIGIATVQLAVRGGASAVAVTTSSPERGSRLRALGATHVLDRAGGGDAAAPTSFDVIIDIAGGPALPEFLDRLAPNGRLVLAGIVAGMPPADFGMRLVDVSAFQRSRSFATFSLDAIPAALTASIRTKQFRAAIHGDLRAVVHQVLPLEKAAEAHRQMDIGEVFGRIVLTP
;
A
#
# COMPACT_ATOMS: atom_id res chain seq x y z
N VAL A 1 22.92 16.44 0.17
CA VAL A 1 21.80 15.58 -0.27
C VAL A 1 20.49 16.30 0.04
N ARG A 2 19.64 16.49 -0.96
CA ARG A 2 18.30 17.07 -0.74
C ARG A 2 17.39 16.03 -0.12
N ALA A 3 16.58 16.50 0.82
CA ALA A 3 15.54 15.69 1.47
C ALA A 3 14.32 16.55 1.77
N VAL A 4 13.18 15.92 1.99
CA VAL A 4 11.97 16.58 2.49
C VAL A 4 11.73 16.16 3.92
N ILE A 5 11.51 17.12 4.81
CA ILE A 5 11.15 16.88 6.20
C ILE A 5 9.72 17.31 6.50
N ILE A 6 9.13 16.71 7.51
CA ILE A 6 7.93 17.22 8.17
C ILE A 6 8.39 18.23 9.21
N GLN A 7 8.30 19.51 8.87
CA GLN A 7 8.68 20.62 9.75
C GLN A 7 7.59 20.89 10.79
N GLU A 8 6.33 20.69 10.40
CA GLU A 8 5.14 20.78 11.24
C GLU A 8 4.14 19.69 10.84
N PHE A 9 3.64 18.96 11.81
CA PHE A 9 2.58 17.97 11.56
C PHE A 9 1.26 18.65 11.23
N GLY A 10 0.44 18.01 10.40
CA GLY A 10 -0.89 18.51 10.04
C GLY A 10 -1.05 18.71 8.55
N ASP A 11 -1.03 19.95 8.08
CA ASP A 11 -1.22 20.31 6.67
C ASP A 11 0.03 19.98 5.83
N PRO A 12 -0.12 19.62 4.52
CA PRO A 12 1.01 19.39 3.64
C PRO A 12 2.00 20.56 3.51
N SER A 13 1.57 21.80 3.73
CA SER A 13 2.45 22.97 3.74
C SER A 13 3.49 22.95 4.86
N GLY A 14 3.32 22.11 5.89
CA GLY A 14 4.31 21.85 6.92
C GLY A 14 5.51 21.00 6.46
N MET A 15 5.54 20.58 5.18
CA MET A 15 6.68 19.86 4.60
C MET A 15 7.66 20.84 3.96
N ALA A 16 8.96 20.67 4.20
CA ALA A 16 10.01 21.53 3.67
C ALA A 16 11.17 20.73 3.07
N VAL A 17 11.73 21.27 1.98
CA VAL A 17 12.97 20.76 1.39
C VAL A 17 14.16 21.30 2.19
N ILE A 18 15.10 20.43 2.50
CA ILE A 18 16.35 20.77 3.17
C ILE A 18 17.55 20.15 2.46
N ASP A 19 18.72 20.74 2.67
CA ASP A 19 20.00 20.07 2.43
C ASP A 19 20.48 19.40 3.72
N THR A 20 20.89 18.15 3.63
CA THR A 20 21.40 17.36 4.73
C THR A 20 22.68 16.60 4.35
N ALA A 21 23.41 16.09 5.33
CA ALA A 21 24.54 15.22 5.06
C ALA A 21 24.08 13.90 4.42
N SER A 22 24.92 13.31 3.58
CA SER A 22 24.72 11.96 3.09
C SER A 22 24.67 10.97 4.26
N PRO A 23 23.67 10.11 4.37
CA PRO A 23 23.61 9.13 5.43
C PRO A 23 24.72 8.07 5.25
N THR A 24 25.24 7.57 6.37
CA THR A 24 26.24 6.49 6.35
C THR A 24 25.57 5.18 6.74
N PRO A 25 25.68 4.10 5.92
CA PRO A 25 25.06 2.83 6.26
C PRO A 25 25.78 2.16 7.44
N ALA A 26 25.02 1.79 8.46
CA ALA A 26 25.47 0.97 9.57
C ALA A 26 25.64 -0.51 9.16
N PRO A 27 26.29 -1.37 9.96
CA PRO A 27 26.25 -2.82 9.74
C PRO A 27 24.81 -3.32 9.55
N GLY A 28 24.58 -4.20 8.60
CA GLY A 28 23.23 -4.67 8.20
C GLY A 28 22.50 -3.75 7.23
N GLN A 29 23.08 -2.62 6.80
CA GLN A 29 22.43 -1.65 5.95
C GLN A 29 23.15 -1.46 4.61
N VAL A 30 22.39 -0.98 3.63
CA VAL A 30 22.89 -0.43 2.36
C VAL A 30 22.53 1.04 2.24
N LEU A 31 23.37 1.81 1.53
CA LEU A 31 23.06 3.14 1.05
C LEU A 31 22.59 3.06 -0.39
N ILE A 32 21.47 3.71 -0.68
CA ILE A 32 20.83 3.67 -2.00
C ILE A 32 20.77 5.10 -2.53
N GLU A 33 21.28 5.31 -3.74
CA GLU A 33 21.00 6.50 -4.54
C GLU A 33 19.62 6.31 -5.16
N THR A 34 18.71 7.20 -4.80
CA THR A 34 17.28 7.04 -5.06
C THR A 34 16.94 7.47 -6.49
N GLU A 35 16.25 6.62 -7.25
CA GLU A 35 15.70 6.91 -8.58
C GLU A 35 14.21 7.25 -8.51
N ALA A 36 13.49 6.60 -7.59
CA ALA A 36 12.04 6.80 -7.39
C ALA A 36 11.64 6.56 -5.95
N ILE A 37 10.67 7.32 -5.48
CA ILE A 37 10.10 7.27 -4.13
C ILE A 37 8.59 7.08 -4.25
N GLY A 38 8.04 6.05 -3.63
CA GLY A 38 6.60 5.82 -3.61
C GLY A 38 5.92 6.59 -2.49
N VAL A 39 4.99 7.49 -2.83
CA VAL A 39 4.18 8.18 -1.83
C VAL A 39 3.07 7.25 -1.34
N GLY A 40 3.10 6.91 -0.05
CA GLY A 40 2.20 5.94 0.57
C GLY A 40 1.14 6.56 1.48
N GLY A 41 0.04 5.83 1.73
CA GLY A 41 -0.98 6.24 2.69
C GLY A 41 -0.44 6.41 4.11
N VAL A 42 0.54 5.57 4.50
CA VAL A 42 1.20 5.65 5.80
C VAL A 42 1.96 6.97 5.95
N ASP A 43 2.61 7.46 4.89
CA ASP A 43 3.35 8.72 4.92
C ASP A 43 2.41 9.90 5.20
N ALA A 44 1.21 9.89 4.59
CA ALA A 44 0.19 10.90 4.84
C ALA A 44 -0.41 10.81 6.25
N VAL A 45 -0.60 9.59 6.78
CA VAL A 45 -1.08 9.38 8.17
C VAL A 45 -0.07 9.90 9.18
N ILE A 46 1.24 9.62 8.97
CA ILE A 46 2.32 10.15 9.81
C ILE A 46 2.37 11.67 9.73
N ARG A 47 2.39 12.25 8.51
CA ARG A 47 2.45 13.70 8.29
C ARG A 47 1.28 14.43 8.97
N ARG A 48 0.08 13.84 8.98
CA ARG A 48 -1.09 14.41 9.69
C ARG A 48 -0.97 14.36 11.21
N GLY A 49 0.02 13.65 11.77
CA GLY A 49 0.11 13.40 13.21
C GLY A 49 -0.97 12.47 13.75
N ALA A 50 -1.57 11.65 12.87
CA ALA A 50 -2.71 10.80 13.23
C ALA A 50 -2.35 9.50 13.98
N VAL A 51 -1.07 9.31 14.31
CA VAL A 51 -0.55 8.14 15.03
C VAL A 51 0.26 8.56 16.27
N PRO A 52 -0.39 9.19 17.27
CA PRO A 52 0.30 9.60 18.48
C PRO A 52 0.86 8.37 19.22
N GLY A 53 1.99 8.55 19.89
CA GLY A 53 2.61 7.50 20.68
C GLY A 53 3.58 6.56 19.93
N LEU A 54 3.74 6.73 18.61
CA LEU A 54 4.76 5.98 17.84
C LEU A 54 6.13 6.68 17.78
N GLY A 55 6.32 7.77 18.52
CA GLY A 55 7.63 8.43 18.64
C GLY A 55 8.03 9.30 17.44
N PHE A 56 7.12 9.65 16.55
CA PHE A 56 7.40 10.57 15.46
C PHE A 56 7.56 12.00 15.99
N SER A 57 8.56 12.73 15.46
CA SER A 57 8.86 14.11 15.81
C SER A 57 9.03 14.97 14.56
N GLU A 58 8.84 16.25 14.71
CA GLU A 58 9.19 17.25 13.69
C GLU A 58 10.66 17.12 13.30
N GLY A 59 10.97 17.39 12.04
CA GLY A 59 12.26 17.11 11.42
C GLY A 59 12.39 15.72 10.81
N LEU A 60 11.38 14.85 10.96
CA LEU A 60 11.36 13.53 10.31
C LEU A 60 11.38 13.67 8.78
N ILE A 61 12.27 12.95 8.11
CA ILE A 61 12.18 12.68 6.67
C ILE A 61 11.16 11.56 6.47
N PRO A 62 9.98 11.82 5.85
CA PRO A 62 8.99 10.78 5.63
C PRO A 62 9.42 9.82 4.50
N GLY A 63 8.51 8.89 4.15
CA GLY A 63 8.70 7.96 3.03
C GLY A 63 9.21 6.61 3.48
N SER A 64 8.54 5.58 3.01
CA SER A 64 8.77 4.20 3.41
C SER A 64 9.28 3.30 2.27
N GLU A 65 9.11 3.72 1.02
CA GLU A 65 9.45 2.91 -0.16
C GLU A 65 10.24 3.70 -1.18
N ILE A 66 11.39 3.15 -1.57
CA ILE A 66 12.25 3.70 -2.62
C ILE A 66 12.67 2.62 -3.61
N ALA A 67 13.10 3.06 -4.79
CA ALA A 67 13.86 2.25 -5.73
C ALA A 67 15.06 3.08 -6.21
N GLY A 68 16.19 2.42 -6.43
CA GLY A 68 17.41 3.08 -6.83
C GLY A 68 18.58 2.11 -6.92
N THR A 69 19.79 2.65 -6.90
CA THR A 69 21.04 1.89 -7.02
C THR A 69 21.81 1.91 -5.70
N VAL A 70 22.26 0.75 -5.25
CA VAL A 70 23.13 0.64 -4.05
C VAL A 70 24.47 1.26 -4.35
N THR A 71 24.90 2.23 -3.55
CA THR A 71 26.20 2.94 -3.71
C THR A 71 27.20 2.59 -2.63
N ALA A 72 26.75 2.13 -1.46
CA ALA A 72 27.61 1.66 -0.38
C ALA A 72 26.89 0.63 0.49
N VAL A 73 27.68 -0.14 1.23
CA VAL A 73 27.19 -1.09 2.24
C VAL A 73 27.83 -0.78 3.60
N GLY A 74 27.15 -1.19 4.66
CA GLY A 74 27.69 -1.09 6.03
C GLY A 74 28.93 -1.95 6.25
N ALA A 75 29.64 -1.67 7.33
CA ALA A 75 30.86 -2.40 7.66
C ALA A 75 30.59 -3.90 7.84
N GLY A 76 31.37 -4.74 7.12
CA GLY A 76 31.26 -6.20 7.18
C GLY A 76 30.23 -6.81 6.23
N GLU A 77 29.50 -6.00 5.48
CA GLU A 77 28.48 -6.47 4.55
C GLU A 77 29.09 -6.84 3.17
N ASP A 78 28.34 -7.66 2.42
CA ASP A 78 28.72 -8.12 1.09
C ASP A 78 28.78 -6.97 0.07
N GLN A 79 29.98 -6.66 -0.40
CA GLN A 79 30.24 -5.61 -1.39
C GLN A 79 29.56 -5.88 -2.75
N SER A 80 29.11 -7.12 -3.00
CA SER A 80 28.40 -7.46 -4.24
C SER A 80 27.05 -6.74 -4.38
N TRP A 81 26.53 -6.12 -3.31
CA TRP A 81 25.35 -5.26 -3.38
C TRP A 81 25.60 -3.95 -4.15
N VAL A 82 26.83 -3.42 -4.09
CA VAL A 82 27.15 -2.15 -4.77
C VAL A 82 26.96 -2.27 -6.28
N GLY A 83 26.21 -1.30 -6.85
CA GLY A 83 25.85 -1.26 -8.26
C GLY A 83 24.55 -2.00 -8.61
N ARG A 84 23.96 -2.75 -7.68
CA ARG A 84 22.65 -3.39 -7.93
C ARG A 84 21.54 -2.38 -7.86
N ARG A 85 20.59 -2.49 -8.80
CA ARG A 85 19.32 -1.76 -8.74
C ARG A 85 18.35 -2.51 -7.84
N VAL A 86 17.75 -1.81 -6.91
CA VAL A 86 16.92 -2.39 -5.84
C VAL A 86 15.64 -1.60 -5.59
N TRP A 87 14.63 -2.28 -5.07
CA TRP A 87 13.56 -1.71 -4.27
C TRP A 87 13.91 -1.92 -2.81
N ALA A 88 13.58 -0.94 -1.96
CA ALA A 88 13.81 -1.05 -0.53
C ALA A 88 12.65 -0.46 0.29
N PHE A 89 12.40 -1.06 1.46
CA PHE A 89 11.58 -0.49 2.51
C PHE A 89 12.52 0.15 3.54
N THR A 90 12.41 1.47 3.70
CA THR A 90 13.27 2.26 4.60
C THR A 90 12.74 2.33 6.03
N GLY A 91 11.61 1.68 6.32
CA GLY A 91 10.88 1.81 7.57
C GLY A 91 9.76 2.85 7.46
N THR A 92 9.53 3.59 8.54
CA THR A 92 8.48 4.62 8.59
C THR A 92 9.00 6.01 8.23
N GLY A 93 10.23 6.11 7.71
CA GLY A 93 10.85 7.38 7.31
C GLY A 93 12.16 7.19 6.55
N GLY A 94 12.78 8.29 6.14
CA GLY A 94 14.05 8.33 5.44
C GLY A 94 13.97 8.20 3.91
N GLY A 95 12.80 7.91 3.34
CA GLY A 95 12.66 7.66 1.91
C GLY A 95 12.58 8.93 1.04
N TYR A 96 12.09 10.06 1.56
CA TYR A 96 11.96 11.29 0.77
C TYR A 96 13.28 12.05 0.69
N ALA A 97 14.27 11.42 0.06
CA ALA A 97 15.62 11.96 -0.08
C ALA A 97 16.30 11.42 -1.35
N GLU A 98 17.31 12.16 -1.83
CA GLU A 98 18.18 11.72 -2.93
C GLU A 98 18.98 10.47 -2.56
N GLN A 99 19.25 10.26 -1.27
CA GLN A 99 19.93 9.08 -0.75
C GLN A 99 19.23 8.59 0.53
N ALA A 100 19.06 7.30 0.65
CA ALA A 100 18.45 6.68 1.81
C ALA A 100 19.18 5.39 2.22
N VAL A 101 19.10 5.07 3.51
CA VAL A 101 19.60 3.77 4.02
C VAL A 101 18.44 2.81 4.22
N ALA A 102 18.70 1.53 3.98
CA ALA A 102 17.74 0.46 4.25
C ALA A 102 18.45 -0.77 4.85
N GLN A 103 17.73 -1.54 5.67
CA GLN A 103 18.21 -2.84 6.14
C GLN A 103 18.28 -3.81 4.95
N ILE A 104 19.33 -4.62 4.85
CA ILE A 104 19.56 -5.56 3.74
C ILE A 104 18.40 -6.55 3.60
N ASP A 105 17.82 -7.02 4.69
CA ASP A 105 16.68 -7.93 4.70
C ASP A 105 15.36 -7.29 4.19
N LYS A 106 15.34 -5.96 4.07
CA LYS A 106 14.22 -5.17 3.51
C LYS A 106 14.47 -4.73 2.06
N VAL A 107 15.55 -5.21 1.45
CA VAL A 107 15.90 -4.90 0.06
C VAL A 107 15.53 -6.05 -0.87
N THR A 108 15.09 -5.72 -2.07
CA THR A 108 14.81 -6.70 -3.15
C THR A 108 15.41 -6.20 -4.44
N GLU A 109 16.28 -7.02 -5.05
CA GLU A 109 16.90 -6.69 -6.34
C GLU A 109 15.83 -6.54 -7.43
N LEU A 110 15.95 -5.50 -8.26
CA LEU A 110 15.05 -5.25 -9.37
C LEU A 110 15.47 -6.12 -10.57
N PRO A 111 14.55 -6.87 -11.17
CA PRO A 111 14.84 -7.56 -12.40
C PRO A 111 15.06 -6.55 -13.54
N ALA A 112 15.91 -6.95 -14.50
CA ALA A 112 16.13 -6.15 -15.69
C ALA A 112 14.80 -5.85 -16.40
N GLY A 113 14.64 -4.60 -16.85
CA GLY A 113 13.43 -4.13 -17.55
C GLY A 113 12.32 -3.57 -16.65
N LEU A 114 12.39 -3.74 -15.33
CA LEU A 114 11.43 -3.08 -14.43
C LEU A 114 11.89 -1.63 -14.16
N SER A 115 10.98 -0.67 -14.36
CA SER A 115 11.25 0.72 -14.02
C SER A 115 11.23 0.93 -12.50
N ALA A 116 11.97 1.93 -12.02
CA ALA A 116 11.95 2.32 -10.61
C ALA A 116 10.54 2.78 -10.18
N ASN A 117 9.80 3.48 -11.06
CA ASN A 117 8.44 3.92 -10.81
C ASN A 117 7.46 2.76 -10.61
N ASP A 118 7.57 1.72 -11.46
CA ASP A 118 6.73 0.52 -11.31
C ASP A 118 7.13 -0.26 -10.04
N ALA A 119 8.41 -0.31 -9.74
CA ALA A 119 8.92 -0.99 -8.56
C ALA A 119 8.35 -0.39 -7.26
N VAL A 120 8.39 0.95 -7.10
CA VAL A 120 7.82 1.60 -5.90
C VAL A 120 6.28 1.60 -5.89
N THR A 121 5.65 1.41 -7.06
CA THR A 121 4.19 1.31 -7.15
C THR A 121 3.70 -0.08 -6.72
N LEU A 122 4.45 -1.12 -7.03
CA LEU A 122 4.06 -2.52 -6.79
C LEU A 122 4.71 -3.13 -5.55
N GLY A 123 5.93 -2.75 -5.21
CA GLY A 123 6.77 -3.47 -4.26
C GLY A 123 6.13 -3.75 -2.91
N GLY A 124 5.67 -2.71 -2.22
CA GLY A 124 4.89 -2.85 -0.99
C GLY A 124 3.44 -3.21 -1.27
N SER A 125 2.81 -2.50 -2.20
CA SER A 125 1.36 -2.57 -2.46
C SER A 125 0.90 -3.96 -2.90
N ALA A 126 1.56 -4.55 -3.89
CA ALA A 126 1.20 -5.89 -4.37
C ALA A 126 1.58 -6.98 -3.36
N THR A 127 2.65 -6.77 -2.57
CA THR A 127 3.02 -7.67 -1.48
C THR A 127 1.97 -7.66 -0.37
N VAL A 128 1.49 -6.49 0.06
CA VAL A 128 0.37 -6.36 1.01
C VAL A 128 -0.88 -7.04 0.46
N ALA A 129 -1.25 -6.77 -0.79
CA ALA A 129 -2.44 -7.36 -1.43
C ALA A 129 -2.37 -8.90 -1.47
N HIS A 130 -1.20 -9.46 -1.82
CA HIS A 130 -0.99 -10.92 -1.84
C HIS A 130 -1.21 -11.55 -0.47
N PHE A 131 -0.55 -11.01 0.56
CA PHE A 131 -0.65 -11.59 1.90
C PHE A 131 -1.99 -11.29 2.58
N ALA A 132 -2.65 -10.18 2.28
CA ALA A 132 -4.01 -9.91 2.76
C ALA A 132 -5.03 -10.93 2.19
N LEU A 133 -4.92 -11.26 0.89
CA LEU A 133 -5.73 -12.33 0.27
C LEU A 133 -5.40 -13.70 0.89
N ALA A 134 -4.13 -14.01 1.10
CA ALA A 134 -3.72 -15.25 1.77
C ALA A 134 -4.21 -15.32 3.22
N HIS A 135 -4.16 -14.22 3.96
CA HIS A 135 -4.66 -14.12 5.33
C HIS A 135 -6.19 -14.27 5.41
N ALA A 136 -6.90 -13.82 4.37
CA ALA A 136 -8.32 -14.08 4.19
C ALA A 136 -8.62 -15.53 3.74
N HIS A 137 -7.61 -16.36 3.52
CA HIS A 137 -7.77 -17.71 2.93
C HIS A 137 -8.57 -17.70 1.63
N PHE A 138 -8.36 -16.64 0.81
CA PHE A 138 -9.06 -16.49 -0.47
C PHE A 138 -8.80 -17.70 -1.38
N SER A 139 -9.86 -18.23 -1.97
CA SER A 139 -9.83 -19.41 -2.84
C SER A 139 -10.51 -19.14 -4.17
N PRO A 140 -10.11 -19.84 -5.27
CA PRO A 140 -10.78 -19.73 -6.56
C PRO A 140 -12.28 -20.00 -6.46
N GLY A 141 -13.08 -19.22 -7.17
CA GLY A 141 -14.55 -19.30 -7.17
C GLY A 141 -15.23 -18.43 -6.12
N GLU A 142 -14.52 -17.88 -5.16
CA GLU A 142 -15.08 -16.97 -4.16
C GLU A 142 -15.32 -15.56 -4.71
N SER A 143 -16.31 -14.87 -4.15
CA SER A 143 -16.62 -13.47 -4.41
C SER A 143 -15.82 -12.56 -3.48
N LEU A 144 -15.28 -11.48 -4.04
CA LEU A 144 -14.43 -10.52 -3.31
C LEU A 144 -15.00 -9.11 -3.40
N LEU A 145 -14.95 -8.38 -2.28
CA LEU A 145 -15.13 -6.92 -2.24
C LEU A 145 -13.82 -6.25 -1.81
N VAL A 146 -13.39 -5.24 -2.57
CA VAL A 146 -12.24 -4.39 -2.20
C VAL A 146 -12.72 -3.00 -1.83
N ARG A 147 -12.52 -2.60 -0.58
CA ARG A 147 -12.74 -1.22 -0.11
C ARG A 147 -11.44 -0.42 -0.21
N GLY A 148 -11.54 0.81 -0.73
CA GLY A 148 -10.35 1.63 -1.01
C GLY A 148 -9.63 1.19 -2.29
N ALA A 149 -10.36 0.68 -3.28
CA ALA A 149 -9.83 0.05 -4.49
C ALA A 149 -9.04 1.01 -5.40
N ALA A 150 -9.19 2.33 -5.27
CA ALA A 150 -8.50 3.31 -6.11
C ALA A 150 -7.03 3.56 -5.74
N GLY A 151 -6.59 3.14 -4.55
CA GLY A 151 -5.18 3.18 -4.14
C GLY A 151 -4.37 1.99 -4.66
N SER A 152 -3.04 2.10 -4.61
CA SER A 152 -2.13 1.07 -5.16
C SER A 152 -2.36 -0.34 -4.59
N ILE A 153 -2.61 -0.47 -3.27
CA ILE A 153 -2.91 -1.75 -2.64
C ILE A 153 -4.24 -2.32 -3.19
N GLY A 154 -5.28 -1.48 -3.28
CA GLY A 154 -6.58 -1.89 -3.78
C GLY A 154 -6.54 -2.33 -5.25
N ILE A 155 -5.84 -1.59 -6.09
CA ILE A 155 -5.59 -1.92 -7.50
C ILE A 155 -4.86 -3.26 -7.63
N ALA A 156 -3.84 -3.49 -6.82
CA ALA A 156 -3.11 -4.76 -6.80
C ALA A 156 -4.02 -5.91 -6.32
N THR A 157 -4.86 -5.66 -5.30
CA THR A 157 -5.82 -6.67 -4.78
C THR A 157 -6.80 -7.09 -5.86
N VAL A 158 -7.38 -6.15 -6.61
CA VAL A 158 -8.28 -6.45 -7.74
C VAL A 158 -7.61 -7.37 -8.74
N GLN A 159 -6.41 -7.00 -9.22
CA GLN A 159 -5.69 -7.79 -10.22
C GLN A 159 -5.31 -9.19 -9.72
N LEU A 160 -4.83 -9.29 -8.48
CA LEU A 160 -4.45 -10.57 -7.87
C LEU A 160 -5.66 -11.47 -7.62
N ALA A 161 -6.81 -10.91 -7.24
CA ALA A 161 -8.04 -11.67 -7.05
C ALA A 161 -8.57 -12.24 -8.37
N VAL A 162 -8.55 -11.45 -9.45
CA VAL A 162 -8.91 -11.91 -10.79
C VAL A 162 -8.00 -13.06 -11.22
N ARG A 163 -6.70 -12.91 -11.09
CA ARG A 163 -5.72 -13.96 -11.40
C ARG A 163 -5.88 -15.20 -10.52
N GLY A 164 -6.31 -15.00 -9.28
CA GLY A 164 -6.62 -16.06 -8.32
C GLY A 164 -7.96 -16.76 -8.58
N GLY A 165 -8.70 -16.39 -9.64
CA GLY A 165 -9.93 -17.08 -10.04
C GLY A 165 -11.16 -16.66 -9.22
N ALA A 166 -11.23 -15.39 -8.76
CA ALA A 166 -12.44 -14.86 -8.14
C ALA A 166 -13.65 -14.98 -9.08
N SER A 167 -14.80 -15.39 -8.56
CA SER A 167 -16.05 -15.47 -9.32
C SER A 167 -16.65 -14.07 -9.58
N ALA A 168 -16.41 -13.14 -8.65
CA ALA A 168 -16.78 -11.73 -8.75
C ALA A 168 -15.78 -10.89 -7.97
N VAL A 169 -15.41 -9.74 -8.53
CA VAL A 169 -14.58 -8.73 -7.87
C VAL A 169 -15.35 -7.41 -7.86
N ALA A 170 -15.95 -7.10 -6.72
CA ALA A 170 -16.60 -5.82 -6.48
C ALA A 170 -15.61 -4.81 -5.86
N VAL A 171 -15.79 -3.55 -6.18
CA VAL A 171 -14.95 -2.47 -5.67
C VAL A 171 -15.80 -1.30 -5.20
N THR A 172 -15.36 -0.60 -4.13
CA THR A 172 -15.96 0.68 -3.79
C THR A 172 -15.10 1.82 -4.34
N THR A 173 -15.76 2.84 -4.91
CA THR A 173 -15.10 4.03 -5.45
C THR A 173 -15.94 5.29 -5.27
N SER A 174 -15.32 6.45 -5.46
CA SER A 174 -15.94 7.77 -5.31
C SER A 174 -16.52 8.33 -6.62
N SER A 175 -16.21 7.71 -7.76
CA SER A 175 -16.67 8.25 -9.06
C SER A 175 -16.82 7.16 -10.12
N PRO A 176 -17.74 7.36 -11.10
CA PRO A 176 -17.90 6.45 -12.23
C PRO A 176 -16.63 6.30 -13.09
N GLU A 177 -15.86 7.38 -13.24
CA GLU A 177 -14.60 7.36 -14.00
C GLU A 177 -13.59 6.38 -13.38
N ARG A 178 -13.37 6.46 -12.05
CA ARG A 178 -12.52 5.50 -11.33
C ARG A 178 -13.06 4.09 -11.44
N GLY A 179 -14.39 3.94 -11.38
CA GLY A 179 -15.05 2.67 -11.60
C GLY A 179 -14.72 2.06 -12.95
N SER A 180 -14.76 2.85 -14.03
CA SER A 180 -14.39 2.42 -15.37
C SER A 180 -12.94 1.97 -15.45
N ARG A 181 -12.01 2.71 -14.81
CA ARG A 181 -10.60 2.34 -14.73
C ARG A 181 -10.38 1.05 -13.95
N LEU A 182 -11.13 0.84 -12.85
CA LEU A 182 -11.08 -0.40 -12.07
C LEU A 182 -11.65 -1.59 -12.85
N ARG A 183 -12.70 -1.40 -13.66
CA ARG A 183 -13.19 -2.44 -14.59
C ARG A 183 -12.13 -2.84 -15.61
N ALA A 184 -11.36 -1.90 -16.14
CA ALA A 184 -10.24 -2.19 -17.06
C ALA A 184 -9.09 -2.96 -16.38
N LEU A 185 -9.08 -3.04 -15.05
CA LEU A 185 -8.13 -3.83 -14.23
C LEU A 185 -8.73 -5.13 -13.73
N GLY A 186 -10.00 -5.42 -14.09
CA GLY A 186 -10.66 -6.69 -13.82
C GLY A 186 -11.79 -6.63 -12.77
N ALA A 187 -12.16 -5.47 -12.23
CA ALA A 187 -13.34 -5.37 -11.39
C ALA A 187 -14.61 -5.70 -12.18
N THR A 188 -15.45 -6.59 -11.67
CA THR A 188 -16.72 -6.99 -12.30
C THR A 188 -17.88 -6.08 -11.88
N HIS A 189 -17.84 -5.57 -10.65
CA HIS A 189 -18.87 -4.71 -10.07
C HIS A 189 -18.25 -3.44 -9.47
N VAL A 190 -18.95 -2.32 -9.64
CA VAL A 190 -18.50 -1.03 -9.11
C VAL A 190 -19.60 -0.46 -8.22
N LEU A 191 -19.27 -0.31 -6.95
CA LEU A 191 -20.14 0.22 -5.91
C LEU A 191 -19.70 1.64 -5.52
N ASP A 192 -20.62 2.42 -5.00
CA ASP A 192 -20.31 3.68 -4.32
C ASP A 192 -19.60 3.42 -2.97
N ARG A 193 -19.21 4.49 -2.27
CA ARG A 193 -18.53 4.38 -0.96
C ARG A 193 -19.36 3.72 0.13
N ALA A 194 -20.69 3.76 0.02
CA ALA A 194 -21.62 3.10 0.93
C ALA A 194 -21.90 1.65 0.52
N GLY A 195 -21.36 1.22 -0.62
CA GLY A 195 -21.54 -0.13 -1.14
C GLY A 195 -22.81 -0.31 -1.98
N GLY A 196 -23.47 0.76 -2.40
CA GLY A 196 -24.63 0.75 -3.30
C GLY A 196 -24.24 0.98 -4.76
N GLY A 197 -25.25 1.22 -5.60
CA GLY A 197 -25.07 1.74 -6.96
C GLY A 197 -24.96 0.70 -8.10
N ASP A 198 -24.78 -0.58 -7.81
CA ASP A 198 -24.77 -1.66 -8.80
C ASP A 198 -25.74 -2.77 -8.37
N ALA A 199 -26.92 -2.80 -8.97
CA ALA A 199 -27.97 -3.79 -8.64
C ALA A 199 -27.61 -5.23 -9.04
N ALA A 200 -26.62 -5.43 -9.93
CA ALA A 200 -26.14 -6.74 -10.34
C ALA A 200 -25.02 -7.27 -9.43
N ALA A 201 -24.48 -6.44 -8.54
CA ALA A 201 -23.44 -6.86 -7.61
C ALA A 201 -23.98 -7.85 -6.57
N PRO A 202 -23.15 -8.81 -6.10
CA PRO A 202 -23.50 -9.63 -4.96
C PRO A 202 -23.87 -8.77 -3.74
N THR A 203 -24.90 -9.18 -3.00
CA THR A 203 -25.32 -8.51 -1.76
C THR A 203 -24.42 -8.87 -0.59
N SER A 204 -23.75 -10.02 -0.67
CA SER A 204 -22.77 -10.51 0.31
C SER A 204 -21.56 -11.11 -0.40
N PHE A 205 -20.41 -11.13 0.31
CA PHE A 205 -19.11 -11.52 -0.22
C PHE A 205 -18.44 -12.56 0.68
N ASP A 206 -17.75 -13.51 0.04
CA ASP A 206 -16.94 -14.50 0.77
C ASP A 206 -15.73 -13.86 1.41
N VAL A 207 -15.11 -12.88 0.73
CA VAL A 207 -13.95 -12.15 1.20
C VAL A 207 -14.15 -10.64 1.04
N ILE A 208 -13.77 -9.88 2.06
CA ILE A 208 -13.66 -8.42 1.97
C ILE A 208 -12.24 -8.03 2.36
N ILE A 209 -11.52 -7.35 1.45
CA ILE A 209 -10.25 -6.70 1.76
C ILE A 209 -10.52 -5.21 1.92
N ASP A 210 -10.31 -4.74 3.14
CA ASP A 210 -10.61 -3.35 3.52
C ASP A 210 -9.32 -2.55 3.74
N ILE A 211 -9.06 -1.60 2.87
CA ILE A 211 -7.96 -0.65 2.96
C ILE A 211 -8.46 0.70 3.54
N ALA A 212 -9.76 0.90 3.52
CA ALA A 212 -10.37 2.15 3.95
C ALA A 212 -10.52 2.24 5.49
N GLY A 213 -11.01 1.19 6.13
CA GLY A 213 -11.38 1.26 7.53
C GLY A 213 -12.52 2.26 7.79
N GLY A 214 -12.38 3.06 8.85
CA GLY A 214 -13.24 4.18 9.18
C GLY A 214 -14.62 3.80 9.74
N PRO A 215 -15.49 4.81 9.95
CA PRO A 215 -16.77 4.63 10.63
C PRO A 215 -17.76 3.71 9.90
N ALA A 216 -17.62 3.54 8.58
CA ALA A 216 -18.49 2.65 7.78
C ALA A 216 -18.11 1.16 7.83
N LEU A 217 -17.03 0.77 8.53
CA LEU A 217 -16.60 -0.63 8.58
C LEU A 217 -17.69 -1.59 9.08
N PRO A 218 -18.52 -1.26 10.10
CA PRO A 218 -19.58 -2.16 10.59
C PRO A 218 -20.57 -2.58 9.50
N GLU A 219 -20.95 -1.67 8.58
CA GLU A 219 -21.89 -1.95 7.50
C GLU A 219 -21.33 -2.96 6.49
N PHE A 220 -20.00 -3.01 6.35
CA PHE A 220 -19.34 -4.00 5.50
C PHE A 220 -19.15 -5.36 6.18
N LEU A 221 -19.14 -5.43 7.50
CA LEU A 221 -19.26 -6.71 8.22
C LEU A 221 -20.61 -7.38 7.96
N ASP A 222 -21.69 -6.61 7.80
CA ASP A 222 -23.01 -7.11 7.46
C ASP A 222 -23.10 -7.71 6.04
N ARG A 223 -22.17 -7.32 5.16
CA ARG A 223 -22.04 -7.83 3.80
C ARG A 223 -21.21 -9.12 3.68
N LEU A 224 -20.74 -9.68 4.78
CA LEU A 224 -20.09 -10.99 4.74
C LEU A 224 -21.10 -12.09 4.51
N ALA A 225 -20.83 -12.95 3.56
CA ALA A 225 -21.55 -14.21 3.35
C ALA A 225 -21.37 -15.15 4.56
N PRO A 226 -22.16 -16.20 4.71
CA PRO A 226 -21.85 -17.26 5.67
C PRO A 226 -20.42 -17.79 5.48
N ASN A 227 -19.66 -17.88 6.57
CA ASN A 227 -18.20 -18.17 6.60
C ASN A 227 -17.34 -17.09 5.93
N GLY A 228 -17.88 -15.90 5.68
CA GLY A 228 -17.16 -14.79 5.09
C GLY A 228 -16.09 -14.21 6.03
N ARG A 229 -15.05 -13.62 5.43
CA ARG A 229 -13.88 -13.08 6.14
C ARG A 229 -13.61 -11.66 5.68
N LEU A 230 -13.49 -10.73 6.65
CA LEU A 230 -13.02 -9.37 6.38
C LEU A 230 -11.62 -9.21 6.94
N VAL A 231 -10.70 -8.80 6.09
CA VAL A 231 -9.32 -8.45 6.47
C VAL A 231 -9.12 -6.95 6.32
N LEU A 232 -8.85 -6.28 7.45
CA LEU A 232 -8.51 -4.87 7.50
C LEU A 232 -7.01 -4.71 7.23
N ALA A 233 -6.67 -4.20 6.05
CA ALA A 233 -5.29 -3.99 5.60
C ALA A 233 -4.89 -2.50 5.54
N GLY A 234 -5.76 -1.60 6.00
CA GLY A 234 -5.50 -0.15 6.06
C GLY A 234 -6.59 0.61 6.78
N ILE A 235 -6.28 1.86 7.13
CA ILE A 235 -7.17 2.77 7.88
C ILE A 235 -7.19 4.18 7.26
N VAL A 236 -7.23 4.26 5.93
CA VAL A 236 -7.14 5.56 5.21
C VAL A 236 -8.29 6.51 5.58
N ALA A 237 -9.47 5.97 5.88
CA ALA A 237 -10.64 6.74 6.35
C ALA A 237 -10.73 6.84 7.88
N GLY A 238 -9.66 6.47 8.59
CA GLY A 238 -9.58 6.52 10.05
C GLY A 238 -9.93 5.20 10.75
N MET A 239 -10.00 5.26 12.07
CA MET A 239 -10.32 4.12 12.91
C MET A 239 -11.81 3.75 12.81
N PRO A 240 -12.15 2.46 12.90
CA PRO A 240 -13.53 2.04 13.05
C PRO A 240 -14.10 2.45 14.42
N PRO A 241 -15.44 2.49 14.59
CA PRO A 241 -16.06 2.68 15.91
C PRO A 241 -15.58 1.63 16.90
N ALA A 242 -15.47 2.00 18.19
CA ALA A 242 -14.97 1.10 19.23
C ALA A 242 -15.79 -0.19 19.41
N ASP A 243 -17.07 -0.12 19.07
CA ASP A 243 -18.04 -1.22 19.20
C ASP A 243 -18.30 -1.98 17.88
N PHE A 244 -17.52 -1.72 16.82
CA PHE A 244 -17.72 -2.31 15.49
C PHE A 244 -17.86 -3.84 15.52
N GLY A 245 -17.16 -4.51 16.44
CA GLY A 245 -17.16 -5.96 16.59
C GLY A 245 -18.51 -6.53 17.04
N MET A 246 -19.40 -5.70 17.62
CA MET A 246 -20.75 -6.12 18.01
C MET A 246 -21.59 -6.58 16.82
N ARG A 247 -21.28 -6.12 15.61
CA ARG A 247 -21.91 -6.61 14.37
C ARG A 247 -21.64 -8.09 14.08
N LEU A 248 -20.59 -8.65 14.67
CA LEU A 248 -20.25 -10.07 14.52
C LEU A 248 -20.97 -10.98 15.53
N VAL A 249 -21.52 -10.43 16.60
CA VAL A 249 -22.11 -11.19 17.71
C VAL A 249 -23.62 -10.93 17.89
N ASP A 250 -24.30 -10.45 16.86
CA ASP A 250 -25.76 -10.31 16.86
C ASP A 250 -26.45 -11.70 16.78
N VAL A 251 -27.75 -11.75 16.99
CA VAL A 251 -28.54 -12.99 16.99
C VAL A 251 -28.41 -13.74 15.65
N SER A 252 -28.26 -13.02 14.54
CA SER A 252 -28.05 -13.60 13.20
C SER A 252 -26.70 -14.30 13.06
N ALA A 253 -25.71 -13.97 13.89
CA ALA A 253 -24.39 -14.60 13.91
C ALA A 253 -24.46 -16.10 14.24
N PHE A 254 -25.43 -16.56 15.01
CA PHE A 254 -25.62 -17.98 15.29
C PHE A 254 -26.01 -18.79 14.05
N GLN A 255 -26.44 -18.15 12.98
CA GLN A 255 -26.80 -18.79 11.71
C GLN A 255 -25.74 -18.58 10.62
N ARG A 256 -24.76 -17.67 10.86
CA ARG A 256 -23.74 -17.30 9.88
C ARG A 256 -22.40 -17.07 10.60
N SER A 257 -21.48 -18.02 10.50
CA SER A 257 -20.11 -17.78 10.95
C SER A 257 -19.49 -16.68 10.10
N ARG A 258 -18.85 -15.70 10.73
CA ARG A 258 -18.14 -14.60 10.06
C ARG A 258 -16.85 -14.28 10.84
N SER A 259 -15.82 -13.84 10.18
CA SER A 259 -14.58 -13.46 10.85
C SER A 259 -14.06 -12.10 10.40
N PHE A 260 -13.39 -11.43 11.34
CA PHE A 260 -12.65 -10.21 11.13
C PHE A 260 -11.21 -10.42 11.57
N ALA A 261 -10.27 -9.95 10.76
CA ALA A 261 -8.86 -9.95 11.09
C ALA A 261 -8.21 -8.63 10.70
N THR A 262 -7.17 -8.23 11.43
CA THR A 262 -6.24 -7.19 11.01
C THR A 262 -5.06 -7.82 10.27
N PHE A 263 -4.42 -7.07 9.38
CA PHE A 263 -3.24 -7.53 8.66
C PHE A 263 -2.11 -6.50 8.75
N SER A 264 -0.90 -6.98 9.06
CA SER A 264 0.34 -6.21 8.97
C SER A 264 1.39 -7.02 8.20
N LEU A 265 2.04 -6.39 7.23
CA LEU A 265 3.14 -7.01 6.49
C LEU A 265 4.36 -7.29 7.39
N ASP A 266 4.53 -6.53 8.48
CA ASP A 266 5.63 -6.73 9.44
C ASP A 266 5.53 -8.05 10.21
N ALA A 267 4.34 -8.67 10.24
CA ALA A 267 4.15 -10.00 10.82
C ALA A 267 4.61 -11.15 9.90
N ILE A 268 5.00 -10.83 8.65
CA ILE A 268 5.42 -11.83 7.65
C ILE A 268 6.96 -11.87 7.59
N PRO A 269 7.60 -13.06 7.61
CA PRO A 269 9.04 -13.17 7.50
C PRO A 269 9.61 -12.45 6.26
N ALA A 270 10.71 -11.72 6.43
CA ALA A 270 11.32 -10.90 5.38
C ALA A 270 11.68 -11.71 4.12
N ALA A 271 12.22 -12.92 4.28
CA ALA A 271 12.55 -13.80 3.15
C ALA A 271 11.31 -14.18 2.32
N LEU A 272 10.15 -14.36 2.97
CA LEU A 272 8.92 -14.71 2.28
C LEU A 272 8.35 -13.49 1.54
N THR A 273 8.37 -12.31 2.15
CA THR A 273 7.95 -11.06 1.49
C THR A 273 8.83 -10.75 0.28
N ALA A 274 10.15 -10.91 0.39
CA ALA A 274 11.10 -10.72 -0.71
C ALA A 274 10.85 -11.71 -1.87
N SER A 275 10.60 -12.98 -1.57
CA SER A 275 10.28 -14.00 -2.57
C SER A 275 9.01 -13.67 -3.35
N ILE A 276 7.94 -13.27 -2.66
CA ILE A 276 6.67 -12.88 -3.29
C ILE A 276 6.86 -11.61 -4.11
N ARG A 277 7.56 -10.60 -3.60
CA ARG A 277 7.84 -9.35 -4.32
C ARG A 277 8.59 -9.61 -5.62
N THR A 278 9.61 -10.47 -5.60
CA THR A 278 10.34 -10.88 -6.80
C THR A 278 9.42 -11.52 -7.84
N LYS A 279 8.47 -12.38 -7.43
CA LYS A 279 7.48 -12.98 -8.33
C LYS A 279 6.56 -11.92 -8.93
N GLN A 280 6.13 -10.93 -8.14
CA GLN A 280 5.27 -9.84 -8.61
C GLN A 280 5.98 -8.90 -9.57
N PHE A 281 7.25 -8.59 -9.33
CA PHE A 281 8.09 -7.82 -10.26
C PHE A 281 8.25 -8.54 -11.60
N ARG A 282 8.44 -9.85 -11.60
CA ARG A 282 8.46 -10.66 -12.83
C ARG A 282 7.10 -10.64 -13.53
N ALA A 283 6.00 -10.76 -12.77
CA ALA A 283 4.65 -10.66 -13.32
C ALA A 283 4.39 -9.30 -13.97
N ALA A 284 4.96 -8.22 -13.41
CA ALA A 284 4.85 -6.89 -13.99
C ALA A 284 5.60 -6.78 -15.34
N ILE A 285 6.80 -7.34 -15.44
CA ILE A 285 7.56 -7.37 -16.70
C ILE A 285 6.79 -8.14 -17.78
N HIS A 286 6.15 -9.25 -17.43
CA HIS A 286 5.34 -10.04 -18.36
C HIS A 286 3.97 -9.42 -18.69
N GLY A 287 3.61 -8.30 -18.07
CA GLY A 287 2.31 -7.65 -18.28
C GLY A 287 1.15 -8.30 -17.50
N ASP A 288 1.43 -9.28 -16.67
CA ASP A 288 0.44 -9.99 -15.85
C ASP A 288 -0.03 -9.20 -14.63
N LEU A 289 0.74 -8.21 -14.20
CA LEU A 289 0.44 -7.29 -13.12
C LEU A 289 0.82 -5.86 -13.55
N ARG A 290 -0.14 -4.95 -13.52
CA ARG A 290 0.06 -3.58 -14.01
C ARG A 290 0.30 -2.63 -12.84
N ALA A 291 1.42 -1.91 -12.87
CA ALA A 291 1.63 -0.74 -12.04
C ALA A 291 0.74 0.42 -12.54
N VAL A 292 0.05 1.08 -11.64
CA VAL A 292 -0.75 2.26 -11.97
C VAL A 292 -0.15 3.47 -11.27
N VAL A 293 0.74 4.16 -11.98
CA VAL A 293 1.31 5.43 -11.54
C VAL A 293 0.31 6.53 -11.85
N HIS A 294 -0.12 7.27 -10.81
CA HIS A 294 -1.00 8.41 -10.96
C HIS A 294 -0.28 9.59 -11.60
N GLN A 295 0.86 9.93 -11.02
CA GLN A 295 1.71 11.04 -11.46
C GLN A 295 3.13 10.84 -10.95
N VAL A 296 4.11 11.34 -11.70
CA VAL A 296 5.49 11.49 -11.27
C VAL A 296 5.76 12.96 -11.02
N LEU A 297 6.26 13.29 -9.86
CA LEU A 297 6.57 14.65 -9.42
C LEU A 297 8.03 14.74 -8.95
N PRO A 298 8.69 15.88 -9.08
CA PRO A 298 10.00 16.07 -8.45
C PRO A 298 9.87 16.06 -6.92
N LEU A 299 10.94 15.71 -6.22
CA LEU A 299 10.99 15.57 -4.76
C LEU A 299 10.47 16.84 -4.04
N GLU A 300 10.78 18.01 -4.57
CA GLU A 300 10.36 19.32 -4.04
C GLU A 300 8.83 19.50 -4.06
N LYS A 301 8.11 18.68 -4.81
CA LYS A 301 6.65 18.68 -4.88
C LYS A 301 5.99 17.66 -3.93
N ALA A 302 6.71 17.17 -2.92
CA ALA A 302 6.17 16.22 -1.94
C ALA A 302 4.91 16.76 -1.23
N ALA A 303 4.88 18.05 -0.86
CA ALA A 303 3.70 18.69 -0.28
C ALA A 303 2.49 18.67 -1.24
N GLU A 304 2.74 18.87 -2.54
CA GLU A 304 1.72 18.76 -3.59
C GLU A 304 1.16 17.33 -3.69
N ALA A 305 2.05 16.34 -3.68
CA ALA A 305 1.65 14.92 -3.69
C ALA A 305 0.75 14.57 -2.50
N HIS A 306 1.11 15.04 -1.30
CA HIS A 306 0.30 14.83 -0.10
C HIS A 306 -1.03 15.56 -0.15
N ARG A 307 -1.09 16.76 -0.71
CA ARG A 307 -2.35 17.49 -0.90
C ARG A 307 -3.31 16.74 -1.83
N GLN A 308 -2.81 16.22 -2.96
CA GLN A 308 -3.64 15.38 -3.86
C GLN A 308 -4.17 14.13 -3.17
N MET A 309 -3.39 13.52 -2.26
CA MET A 309 -3.88 12.41 -1.46
C MET A 309 -4.98 12.84 -0.48
N ASP A 310 -4.81 13.98 0.20
CA ASP A 310 -5.77 14.48 1.19
C ASP A 310 -7.14 14.80 0.58
N ILE A 311 -7.16 15.37 -0.62
CA ILE A 311 -8.43 15.65 -1.34
C ILE A 311 -8.93 14.44 -2.13
N GLY A 312 -8.22 13.31 -2.07
CA GLY A 312 -8.65 12.05 -2.65
C GLY A 312 -8.61 12.00 -4.19
N GLU A 313 -7.74 12.77 -4.85
CA GLU A 313 -7.60 12.79 -6.31
C GLU A 313 -6.80 11.60 -6.87
N VAL A 314 -5.99 10.96 -6.04
CA VAL A 314 -5.05 9.93 -6.48
C VAL A 314 -5.78 8.65 -6.91
N PHE A 315 -5.40 8.14 -8.09
CA PHE A 315 -5.76 6.81 -8.58
C PHE A 315 -4.49 6.02 -8.91
N GLY A 316 -4.15 5.07 -8.09
CA GLY A 316 -2.86 4.37 -8.11
C GLY A 316 -1.88 4.97 -7.11
N ARG A 317 -0.68 5.30 -7.55
CA ARG A 317 0.39 5.83 -6.68
C ARG A 317 1.02 7.09 -7.28
N ILE A 318 1.30 8.07 -6.45
CA ILE A 318 2.21 9.17 -6.81
C ILE A 318 3.64 8.69 -6.56
N VAL A 319 4.52 9.04 -7.48
CA VAL A 319 5.96 8.77 -7.38
C VAL A 319 6.69 10.11 -7.33
N LEU A 320 7.65 10.23 -6.40
CA LEU A 320 8.58 11.36 -6.40
C LEU A 320 9.90 10.92 -7.03
N THR A 321 10.54 11.83 -7.75
CA THR A 321 11.90 11.67 -8.28
C THR A 321 12.81 12.72 -7.66
N PRO A 322 13.96 12.34 -7.16
CA PRO A 322 14.97 13.26 -6.61
C PRO A 322 15.46 14.29 -7.60
#